data_fd654b4f6bbfdfcea44fa6a570e0a3e9
#
_entry.id   fd654b4f6bbfdfcea44fa6a570e0a3e9
#
_cell.length_a   1.000
_cell.length_b   1.000
_cell.length_c   1.000
_cell.angle_alpha   90.00
_cell.angle_beta   90.00
_cell.angle_gamma   90.00
#
_symmetry.space_group_name_H-M   'P 1'
#
loop_
_entity.id
_entity.type
_entity.pdbx_description
1 polymer ?
#
loop_
_entity_poly.entity_id
_entity_poly.type
_entity_poly.pdbx_seq_one_letter_code
_entity_poly.pdbx_strand_id
1 'polypeptide(L)'
;MDNFVFEMGRAAAELLGVVFKAFSPLVIGLIIAYLLNPAVNWFEDRIKSRGLSIFITYAFAAAGLSGLLYGFIILITGALPSGGLETTVKLVSAYFEDAVSAISDFTAEHLYPLTGGRADAESVIRDLSSSLYERFSISSLLDTVSAVTGGLVNFFIGATAAIYLLKDKEHFISLWEKLLVLTLKQKHHGIVSETMSQINSVVTTFIKGALVDSIIVAFLSSLLLTLLHVKFSVIIGIIGGILNIIPYFGPFFGMVPAFFVAFFDGGPAQGLLVIIGLFLIQQLDSNLIYPKIVGATTGLHPFFVLIAVSISGYFFGILGMLLAVPAAGIIQVFLSNWAYSRQ
;
A
#
# COMPACT_ATOMS: atom_id res chain seq x y z
N MET A 1 -15.09 -26.23 -33.95
CA MET A 1 -13.99 -25.27 -34.04
C MET A 1 -13.98 -24.34 -32.81
N ASP A 2 -15.13 -23.89 -32.36
CA ASP A 2 -15.26 -22.95 -31.24
C ASP A 2 -14.79 -23.50 -29.88
N ASN A 3 -15.06 -24.78 -29.57
CA ASN A 3 -14.58 -25.42 -28.35
C ASN A 3 -13.05 -25.55 -28.30
N PHE A 4 -12.40 -25.82 -29.43
CA PHE A 4 -10.95 -25.95 -29.50
C PHE A 4 -10.24 -24.60 -29.28
N VAL A 5 -10.77 -23.52 -29.86
CA VAL A 5 -10.24 -22.16 -29.68
C VAL A 5 -10.44 -21.71 -28.22
N PHE A 6 -11.58 -22.04 -27.62
CA PHE A 6 -11.86 -21.73 -26.21
C PHE A 6 -10.95 -22.52 -25.25
N GLU A 7 -10.76 -23.81 -25.47
CA GLU A 7 -9.85 -24.65 -24.67
C GLU A 7 -8.39 -24.20 -24.80
N MET A 8 -7.95 -23.85 -26.01
CA MET A 8 -6.61 -23.31 -26.23
C MET A 8 -6.41 -21.95 -25.57
N GLY A 9 -7.41 -21.08 -25.58
CA GLY A 9 -7.39 -19.81 -24.87
C GLY A 9 -7.32 -20.01 -23.35
N ARG A 10 -8.04 -20.98 -22.81
CA ARG A 10 -8.01 -21.32 -21.38
C ARG A 10 -6.66 -21.91 -20.97
N ALA A 11 -6.11 -22.84 -21.76
CA ALA A 11 -4.79 -23.41 -21.49
C ALA A 11 -3.67 -22.34 -21.56
N ALA A 12 -3.76 -21.41 -22.52
CA ALA A 12 -2.84 -20.28 -22.60
C ALA A 12 -2.95 -19.33 -21.39
N ALA A 13 -4.17 -19.04 -20.92
CA ALA A 13 -4.39 -18.24 -19.73
C ALA A 13 -3.87 -18.93 -18.45
N GLU A 14 -4.05 -20.24 -18.33
CA GLU A 14 -3.52 -21.03 -17.21
C GLU A 14 -1.99 -21.05 -17.23
N LEU A 15 -1.36 -21.27 -18.39
CA LEU A 15 0.10 -21.18 -18.54
C LEU A 15 0.63 -19.79 -18.20
N LEU A 16 0.01 -18.73 -18.68
CA LEU A 16 0.37 -17.37 -18.32
C LEU A 16 0.25 -17.14 -16.81
N GLY A 17 -0.80 -17.66 -16.18
CA GLY A 17 -0.99 -17.59 -14.74
C GLY A 17 0.13 -18.31 -13.96
N VAL A 18 0.56 -19.48 -14.40
CA VAL A 18 1.67 -20.23 -13.78
C VAL A 18 2.98 -19.47 -13.94
N VAL A 19 3.28 -18.96 -15.14
CA VAL A 19 4.47 -18.15 -15.40
C VAL A 19 4.46 -16.89 -14.51
N PHE A 20 3.32 -16.17 -14.44
CA PHE A 20 3.21 -14.99 -13.61
C PHE A 20 3.44 -15.29 -12.11
N LYS A 21 2.89 -16.40 -11.61
CA LYS A 21 3.13 -16.85 -10.22
C LYS A 21 4.59 -17.20 -9.98
N ALA A 22 5.25 -17.87 -10.92
CA ALA A 22 6.66 -18.22 -10.81
C ALA A 22 7.58 -16.98 -10.78
N PHE A 23 7.22 -15.91 -11.52
CA PHE A 23 7.98 -14.66 -11.54
C PHE A 23 7.56 -13.67 -10.45
N SER A 24 6.51 -13.93 -9.70
CA SER A 24 6.01 -12.99 -8.67
C SER A 24 7.07 -12.57 -7.63
N PRO A 25 7.98 -13.45 -7.15
CA PRO A 25 9.03 -13.02 -6.23
C PRO A 25 10.02 -12.02 -6.85
N LEU A 26 10.29 -12.16 -8.15
CA LEU A 26 11.18 -11.22 -8.86
C LEU A 26 10.50 -9.85 -9.06
N VAL A 27 9.19 -9.84 -9.33
CA VAL A 27 8.40 -8.60 -9.40
C VAL A 27 8.37 -7.92 -8.04
N ILE A 28 8.14 -8.67 -6.96
CA ILE A 28 8.23 -8.17 -5.58
C ILE A 28 9.63 -7.59 -5.31
N GLY A 29 10.67 -8.30 -5.71
CA GLY A 29 12.05 -7.85 -5.57
C GLY A 29 12.33 -6.54 -6.32
N LEU A 30 11.83 -6.40 -7.52
CA LEU A 30 11.94 -5.18 -8.31
C LEU A 30 11.24 -4.00 -7.62
N ILE A 31 10.03 -4.22 -7.10
CA ILE A 31 9.27 -3.21 -6.35
C ILE A 31 10.05 -2.76 -5.11
N ILE A 32 10.53 -3.72 -4.31
CA ILE A 32 11.32 -3.44 -3.11
C ILE A 32 12.59 -2.67 -3.48
N ALA A 33 13.29 -3.09 -4.55
CA ALA A 33 14.49 -2.40 -5.02
C ALA A 33 14.20 -0.95 -5.42
N TYR A 34 13.11 -0.68 -6.16
CA TYR A 34 12.72 0.69 -6.51
C TYR A 34 12.33 1.52 -5.29
N LEU A 35 11.59 0.94 -4.33
CA LEU A 35 11.17 1.62 -3.10
C LEU A 35 12.37 1.99 -2.21
N LEU A 36 13.32 1.08 -2.08
CA LEU A 36 14.48 1.29 -1.20
C LEU A 36 15.64 2.04 -1.87
N ASN A 37 15.71 2.07 -3.20
CA ASN A 37 16.80 2.71 -3.94
C ASN A 37 17.06 4.19 -3.56
N PRO A 38 16.04 5.06 -3.33
CA PRO A 38 16.28 6.42 -2.88
C PRO A 38 17.01 6.49 -1.53
N ALA A 39 16.61 5.63 -0.58
CA ALA A 39 17.26 5.57 0.74
C ALA A 39 18.66 4.98 0.64
N VAL A 40 18.86 3.92 -0.15
CA VAL A 40 20.19 3.33 -0.41
C VAL A 40 21.14 4.37 -0.99
N ASN A 41 20.72 5.12 -2.02
CA ASN A 41 21.55 6.17 -2.62
C ASN A 41 21.88 7.28 -1.61
N TRP A 42 20.92 7.69 -0.78
CA TRP A 42 21.13 8.70 0.25
C TRP A 42 22.17 8.27 1.31
N PHE A 43 22.19 6.98 1.71
CA PHE A 43 23.22 6.44 2.58
C PHE A 43 24.56 6.27 1.83
N GLU A 44 24.54 5.84 0.57
CA GLU A 44 25.74 5.63 -0.24
C GLU A 44 26.52 6.94 -0.45
N ASP A 45 25.83 8.05 -0.67
CA ASP A 45 26.45 9.37 -0.80
C ASP A 45 27.26 9.76 0.45
N ARG A 46 26.87 9.26 1.63
CA ARG A 46 27.52 9.54 2.91
C ARG A 46 28.57 8.51 3.29
N ILE A 47 28.27 7.22 3.13
CA ILE A 47 29.08 6.10 3.61
C ILE A 47 30.10 5.66 2.56
N LYS A 48 29.85 5.98 1.26
CA LYS A 48 30.69 5.60 0.11
C LYS A 48 30.84 4.08 -0.07
N SER A 49 29.92 3.29 0.48
CA SER A 49 29.89 1.84 0.39
C SER A 49 28.47 1.36 0.09
N ARG A 50 28.25 0.89 -1.14
CA ARG A 50 26.92 0.44 -1.59
C ARG A 50 26.38 -0.73 -0.77
N GLY A 51 27.24 -1.73 -0.46
CA GLY A 51 26.85 -2.90 0.33
C GLY A 51 26.39 -2.52 1.74
N LEU A 52 27.15 -1.62 2.41
CA LEU A 52 26.81 -1.14 3.74
C LEU A 52 25.54 -0.27 3.73
N SER A 53 25.35 0.54 2.70
CA SER A 53 24.16 1.36 2.53
C SER A 53 22.89 0.51 2.34
N ILE A 54 22.99 -0.59 1.57
CA ILE A 54 21.90 -1.57 1.43
C ILE A 54 21.59 -2.19 2.80
N PHE A 55 22.61 -2.69 3.50
CA PHE A 55 22.41 -3.30 4.83
C PHE A 55 21.72 -2.36 5.81
N ILE A 56 22.19 -1.11 5.90
CA ILE A 56 21.59 -0.11 6.78
C ILE A 56 20.14 0.19 6.37
N THR A 57 19.88 0.37 5.07
CA THR A 57 18.52 0.63 4.59
C THR A 57 17.57 -0.52 4.94
N TYR A 58 17.99 -1.77 4.74
CA TYR A 58 17.19 -2.94 5.13
C TYR A 58 16.99 -3.06 6.63
N ALA A 59 18.02 -2.78 7.43
CA ALA A 59 17.93 -2.76 8.89
C ALA A 59 16.92 -1.70 9.38
N PHE A 60 16.96 -0.49 8.81
CA PHE A 60 15.96 0.56 9.11
C PHE A 60 14.57 0.19 8.65
N ALA A 61 14.42 -0.38 7.44
CA ALA A 61 13.12 -0.83 6.95
C ALA A 61 12.53 -1.96 7.82
N ALA A 62 13.35 -2.93 8.22
CA ALA A 62 12.93 -4.00 9.12
C ALA A 62 12.57 -3.47 10.52
N ALA A 63 13.37 -2.58 11.08
CA ALA A 63 13.10 -1.95 12.38
C ALA A 63 11.81 -1.11 12.31
N GLY A 64 11.63 -0.33 11.24
CA GLY A 64 10.43 0.46 11.00
C GLY A 64 9.18 -0.42 10.89
N LEU A 65 9.24 -1.48 10.08
CA LEU A 65 8.12 -2.43 9.93
C LEU A 65 7.78 -3.14 11.26
N SER A 66 8.83 -3.58 11.99
CA SER A 66 8.63 -4.21 13.30
C SER A 66 8.04 -3.24 14.32
N GLY A 67 8.51 -1.99 14.32
CA GLY A 67 7.97 -0.93 15.18
C GLY A 67 6.51 -0.60 14.85
N LEU A 68 6.14 -0.60 13.57
CA LEU A 68 4.76 -0.40 13.14
C LEU A 68 3.84 -1.54 13.52
N LEU A 69 4.27 -2.79 13.31
CA LEU A 69 3.50 -3.98 13.73
C LEU A 69 3.31 -3.98 15.24
N TYR A 70 4.38 -3.70 15.99
CA TYR A 70 4.31 -3.59 17.44
C TYR A 70 3.37 -2.47 17.90
N GLY A 71 3.50 -1.28 17.29
CA GLY A 71 2.63 -0.15 17.56
C GLY A 71 1.17 -0.42 17.19
N PHE A 72 0.92 -1.12 16.08
CA PHE A 72 -0.41 -1.53 15.67
C PHE A 72 -1.05 -2.51 16.68
N ILE A 73 -0.27 -3.45 17.22
CA ILE A 73 -0.73 -4.36 18.28
C ILE A 73 -1.09 -3.57 19.54
N ILE A 74 -0.24 -2.61 19.98
CA ILE A 74 -0.55 -1.76 21.14
C ILE A 74 -1.80 -0.91 20.87
N LEU A 75 -1.95 -0.39 19.64
CA LEU A 75 -3.14 0.39 19.25
C LEU A 75 -4.44 -0.40 19.44
N ILE A 76 -4.45 -1.65 19.00
CA ILE A 76 -5.64 -2.50 19.06
C ILE A 76 -5.88 -3.02 20.48
N THR A 77 -4.86 -3.43 21.20
CA THR A 77 -5.00 -4.12 22.48
C THR A 77 -4.95 -3.20 23.69
N GLY A 78 -4.52 -1.96 23.51
CA GLY A 78 -4.26 -1.01 24.63
C GLY A 78 -3.18 -1.48 25.60
N ALA A 79 -2.52 -2.62 25.35
CA ALA A 79 -1.56 -3.26 26.23
C ALA A 79 -0.27 -3.62 25.47
N LEU A 80 0.83 -3.65 26.22
CA LEU A 80 2.08 -4.20 25.70
C LEU A 80 1.93 -5.71 25.50
N PRO A 81 2.27 -6.24 24.32
CA PRO A 81 2.19 -7.68 24.07
C PRO A 81 3.21 -8.42 24.95
N SER A 82 2.75 -8.89 26.11
CA SER A 82 3.55 -9.64 27.07
C SER A 82 3.45 -11.16 26.90
N GLY A 83 2.62 -11.62 25.95
CA GLY A 83 2.36 -13.02 25.65
C GLY A 83 2.69 -13.40 24.22
N GLY A 84 2.63 -14.70 23.91
CA GLY A 84 2.81 -15.21 22.56
C GLY A 84 1.69 -14.79 21.59
N LEU A 85 1.82 -15.22 20.33
CA LEU A 85 0.88 -14.90 19.23
C LEU A 85 -0.58 -15.17 19.62
N GLU A 86 -0.83 -16.26 20.33
CA GLU A 86 -2.17 -16.65 20.79
C GLU A 86 -2.79 -15.62 21.76
N THR A 87 -1.98 -15.09 22.68
CA THR A 87 -2.42 -14.03 23.60
C THR A 87 -2.75 -12.75 22.86
N THR A 88 -1.91 -12.39 21.88
CA THR A 88 -2.13 -11.21 21.03
C THR A 88 -3.42 -11.36 20.22
N VAL A 89 -3.67 -12.52 19.61
CA VAL A 89 -4.90 -12.80 18.85
C VAL A 89 -6.14 -12.71 19.76
N LYS A 90 -6.08 -13.28 20.97
CA LYS A 90 -7.17 -13.18 21.96
C LYS A 90 -7.45 -11.74 22.39
N LEU A 91 -6.41 -10.94 22.59
CA LEU A 91 -6.57 -9.51 22.92
C LEU A 91 -7.20 -8.72 21.76
N VAL A 92 -6.79 -9.00 20.52
CA VAL A 92 -7.38 -8.37 19.33
C VAL A 92 -8.85 -8.76 19.18
N SER A 93 -9.20 -10.04 19.35
CA SER A 93 -10.60 -10.48 19.23
C SER A 93 -11.47 -9.87 20.34
N ALA A 94 -10.99 -9.82 21.58
CA ALA A 94 -11.70 -9.18 22.70
C ALA A 94 -11.95 -7.69 22.44
N TYR A 95 -10.95 -6.97 21.93
CA TYR A 95 -11.12 -5.56 21.58
C TYR A 95 -12.19 -5.34 20.49
N PHE A 96 -12.24 -6.24 19.48
CA PHE A 96 -13.29 -6.18 18.46
C PHE A 96 -14.68 -6.49 19.03
N GLU A 97 -14.80 -7.43 19.95
CA GLU A 97 -16.05 -7.73 20.65
C GLU A 97 -16.53 -6.52 21.46
N ASP A 98 -15.63 -5.87 22.20
CA ASP A 98 -15.93 -4.66 22.94
C ASP A 98 -16.35 -3.50 22.01
N ALA A 99 -15.66 -3.33 20.88
CA ALA A 99 -15.97 -2.30 19.87
C ALA A 99 -17.35 -2.54 19.23
N VAL A 100 -17.68 -3.78 18.88
CA VAL A 100 -18.99 -4.14 18.33
C VAL A 100 -20.10 -3.93 19.34
N SER A 101 -19.90 -4.28 20.63
CA SER A 101 -20.88 -4.05 21.69
C SER A 101 -21.11 -2.56 21.91
N ALA A 102 -20.04 -1.74 21.92
CA ALA A 102 -20.13 -0.31 22.07
C ALA A 102 -20.88 0.38 20.92
N ILE A 103 -20.68 -0.10 19.67
CA ILE A 103 -21.44 0.37 18.50
C ILE A 103 -22.93 0.00 18.64
N SER A 104 -23.20 -1.23 19.08
CA SER A 104 -24.56 -1.72 19.30
C SER A 104 -25.28 -0.89 20.35
N ASP A 105 -24.62 -0.62 21.49
CA ASP A 105 -25.17 0.17 22.60
C ASP A 105 -25.42 1.62 22.19
N PHE A 106 -24.45 2.24 21.50
CA PHE A 106 -24.61 3.61 20.97
C PHE A 106 -25.77 3.70 19.98
N THR A 107 -25.93 2.71 19.12
CA THR A 107 -27.01 2.68 18.14
C THR A 107 -28.35 2.49 18.80
N ALA A 108 -28.43 1.63 19.82
CA ALA A 108 -29.62 1.37 20.60
C ALA A 108 -30.08 2.65 21.35
N GLU A 109 -29.14 3.39 21.90
CA GLU A 109 -29.44 4.57 22.71
C GLU A 109 -29.78 5.82 21.85
N HIS A 110 -29.07 6.05 20.75
CA HIS A 110 -29.13 7.31 20.00
C HIS A 110 -29.85 7.22 18.65
N LEU A 111 -29.75 6.09 17.93
CA LEU A 111 -30.30 5.96 16.58
C LEU A 111 -31.70 5.34 16.57
N TYR A 112 -32.00 4.36 17.43
CA TYR A 112 -33.33 3.74 17.49
C TYR A 112 -34.47 4.74 17.78
N PRO A 113 -34.29 5.72 18.68
CA PRO A 113 -35.33 6.72 18.91
C PRO A 113 -35.64 7.57 17.68
N LEU A 114 -34.68 7.75 16.77
CA LEU A 114 -34.78 8.62 15.60
C LEU A 114 -35.40 7.90 14.37
N THR A 115 -35.26 6.58 14.26
CA THR A 115 -35.61 5.84 13.05
C THR A 115 -36.98 5.18 13.10
N GLY A 116 -37.65 5.17 14.27
CA GLY A 116 -39.02 4.60 14.42
C GLY A 116 -39.17 3.12 14.12
N GLY A 117 -38.11 2.44 13.64
CA GLY A 117 -38.10 1.03 13.25
C GLY A 117 -36.95 0.27 13.90
N ARG A 118 -37.21 -0.32 15.08
CA ARG A 118 -36.20 -1.12 15.79
C ARG A 118 -35.72 -2.35 15.00
N ALA A 119 -36.60 -2.97 14.22
CA ALA A 119 -36.30 -4.26 13.58
C ALA A 119 -35.26 -4.18 12.46
N ASP A 120 -35.30 -3.13 11.62
CA ASP A 120 -34.41 -3.04 10.46
C ASP A 120 -32.98 -2.60 10.86
N ALA A 121 -32.85 -1.70 11.83
CA ALA A 121 -31.56 -1.26 12.32
C ALA A 121 -30.85 -2.36 13.14
N GLU A 122 -31.63 -3.12 13.94
CA GLU A 122 -31.11 -4.24 14.74
C GLU A 122 -30.63 -5.39 13.85
N SER A 123 -31.33 -5.68 12.76
CA SER A 123 -30.89 -6.70 11.78
C SER A 123 -29.60 -6.30 11.08
N VAL A 124 -29.48 -5.05 10.62
CA VAL A 124 -28.26 -4.54 9.96
C VAL A 124 -27.05 -4.56 10.91
N ILE A 125 -27.24 -4.19 12.18
CA ILE A 125 -26.15 -4.22 13.15
C ILE A 125 -25.76 -5.67 13.49
N ARG A 126 -26.75 -6.57 13.63
CA ARG A 126 -26.50 -7.98 13.86
C ARG A 126 -25.75 -8.61 12.69
N ASP A 127 -26.15 -8.30 11.45
CA ASP A 127 -25.49 -8.81 10.24
C ASP A 127 -24.08 -8.24 10.08
N LEU A 128 -23.88 -6.94 10.37
CA LEU A 128 -22.57 -6.32 10.42
C LEU A 128 -21.68 -6.94 11.51
N SER A 129 -22.22 -7.10 12.72
CA SER A 129 -21.47 -7.66 13.84
C SER A 129 -21.10 -9.13 13.61
N SER A 130 -22.03 -9.94 13.09
CA SER A 130 -21.74 -11.34 12.75
C SER A 130 -20.71 -11.45 11.62
N SER A 131 -20.82 -10.62 10.58
CA SER A 131 -19.86 -10.58 9.47
C SER A 131 -18.46 -10.13 9.93
N LEU A 132 -18.38 -9.17 10.83
CA LEU A 132 -17.12 -8.73 11.44
C LEU A 132 -16.58 -9.83 12.37
N TYR A 133 -17.42 -10.44 13.21
CA TYR A 133 -17.02 -11.52 14.11
C TYR A 133 -16.46 -12.73 13.36
N GLU A 134 -17.12 -13.16 12.26
CA GLU A 134 -16.62 -14.24 11.41
C GLU A 134 -15.25 -13.89 10.78
N ARG A 135 -15.07 -12.66 10.32
CA ARG A 135 -13.81 -12.21 9.69
C ARG A 135 -12.67 -12.04 10.69
N PHE A 136 -12.96 -11.66 11.92
CA PHE A 136 -11.97 -11.46 12.99
C PHE A 136 -11.96 -12.61 14.02
N SER A 137 -12.61 -13.73 13.72
CA SER A 137 -12.53 -14.93 14.54
C SER A 137 -11.11 -15.50 14.57
N ILE A 138 -10.78 -16.21 15.65
CA ILE A 138 -9.45 -16.85 15.81
C ILE A 138 -9.12 -17.76 14.63
N SER A 139 -10.12 -18.48 14.08
CA SER A 139 -9.94 -19.34 12.91
C SER A 139 -9.55 -18.56 11.68
N SER A 140 -10.26 -17.47 11.34
CA SER A 140 -9.95 -16.65 10.15
C SER A 140 -8.64 -15.88 10.29
N LEU A 141 -8.27 -15.48 11.51
CA LEU A 141 -6.95 -14.90 11.78
C LEU A 141 -5.83 -15.94 11.62
N LEU A 142 -6.02 -17.19 12.08
CA LEU A 142 -5.07 -18.28 11.86
C LEU A 142 -4.96 -18.66 10.38
N ASP A 143 -6.08 -18.66 9.63
CA ASP A 143 -6.08 -18.86 8.19
C ASP A 143 -5.34 -17.72 7.46
N THR A 144 -5.53 -16.49 7.92
CA THR A 144 -4.79 -15.32 7.43
C THR A 144 -3.30 -15.45 7.73
N VAL A 145 -2.91 -15.86 8.94
CA VAL A 145 -1.50 -16.12 9.30
C VAL A 145 -0.90 -17.23 8.44
N SER A 146 -1.67 -18.28 8.15
CA SER A 146 -1.24 -19.38 7.28
C SER A 146 -1.06 -18.92 5.83
N ALA A 147 -1.97 -18.09 5.32
CA ALA A 147 -1.85 -17.46 3.99
C ALA A 147 -0.65 -16.50 3.91
N VAL A 148 -0.40 -15.73 4.97
CA VAL A 148 0.79 -14.86 5.09
C VAL A 148 2.06 -15.68 5.11
N THR A 149 2.09 -16.88 5.72
CA THR A 149 3.28 -17.74 5.76
C THR A 149 3.70 -18.16 4.33
N GLY A 150 2.73 -18.49 3.45
CA GLY A 150 3.02 -18.74 2.02
C GLY A 150 3.54 -17.49 1.30
N GLY A 151 3.03 -16.31 1.64
CA GLY A 151 3.51 -15.02 1.12
C GLY A 151 4.90 -14.63 1.63
N LEU A 152 5.28 -15.04 2.86
CA LEU A 152 6.59 -14.74 3.44
C LEU A 152 7.74 -15.35 2.62
N VAL A 153 7.59 -16.58 2.14
CA VAL A 153 8.61 -17.21 1.28
C VAL A 153 8.84 -16.37 0.03
N ASN A 154 7.77 -15.97 -0.66
CA ASN A 154 7.86 -15.11 -1.85
C ASN A 154 8.44 -13.73 -1.51
N PHE A 155 8.09 -13.18 -0.35
CA PHE A 155 8.66 -11.92 0.13
C PHE A 155 10.16 -12.04 0.41
N PHE A 156 10.61 -13.09 1.09
CA PHE A 156 12.05 -13.30 1.36
C PHE A 156 12.85 -13.53 0.08
N ILE A 157 12.33 -14.29 -0.87
CA ILE A 157 12.95 -14.45 -2.19
C ILE A 157 12.99 -13.08 -2.90
N GLY A 158 11.91 -12.33 -2.87
CA GLY A 158 11.83 -11.00 -3.45
C GLY A 158 12.79 -10.02 -2.78
N ALA A 159 12.86 -10.00 -1.45
CA ALA A 159 13.79 -9.16 -0.70
C ALA A 159 15.25 -9.49 -1.03
N THR A 160 15.56 -10.79 -1.16
CA THR A 160 16.90 -11.24 -1.60
C THR A 160 17.19 -10.79 -3.03
N ALA A 161 16.24 -10.96 -3.95
CA ALA A 161 16.36 -10.49 -5.33
C ALA A 161 16.57 -8.96 -5.37
N ALA A 162 15.87 -8.20 -4.53
CA ALA A 162 16.05 -6.76 -4.42
C ALA A 162 17.46 -6.35 -3.95
N ILE A 163 18.06 -7.10 -3.02
CA ILE A 163 19.45 -6.87 -2.60
C ILE A 163 20.40 -7.01 -3.80
N TYR A 164 20.25 -8.07 -4.60
CA TYR A 164 21.07 -8.25 -5.81
C TYR A 164 20.82 -7.15 -6.84
N LEU A 165 19.55 -6.81 -7.10
CA LEU A 165 19.19 -5.72 -8.02
C LEU A 165 19.77 -4.37 -7.57
N LEU A 166 19.74 -4.07 -6.27
CA LEU A 166 20.31 -2.85 -5.73
C LEU A 166 21.85 -2.85 -5.77
N LYS A 167 22.46 -3.99 -5.43
CA LYS A 167 23.92 -4.12 -5.38
C LYS A 167 24.54 -4.04 -6.77
N ASP A 168 24.00 -4.82 -7.70
CA ASP A 168 24.57 -5.02 -9.03
C ASP A 168 23.82 -4.26 -10.13
N LYS A 169 23.19 -3.13 -9.77
CA LYS A 169 22.33 -2.32 -10.63
C LYS A 169 22.99 -2.01 -11.99
N GLU A 170 24.24 -1.57 -11.98
CA GLU A 170 25.01 -1.22 -13.18
C GLU A 170 25.24 -2.44 -14.09
N HIS A 171 25.45 -3.60 -13.50
CA HIS A 171 25.59 -4.85 -14.24
C HIS A 171 24.29 -5.19 -14.99
N PHE A 172 23.14 -5.13 -14.33
CA PHE A 172 21.84 -5.40 -14.96
C PHE A 172 21.51 -4.40 -16.07
N ILE A 173 21.81 -3.12 -15.87
CA ILE A 173 21.64 -2.10 -16.90
C ILE A 173 22.53 -2.42 -18.11
N SER A 174 23.80 -2.74 -17.89
CA SER A 174 24.73 -3.07 -18.98
C SER A 174 24.33 -4.35 -19.75
N LEU A 175 23.82 -5.36 -19.04
CA LEU A 175 23.27 -6.56 -19.68
C LEU A 175 22.06 -6.22 -20.57
N TRP A 176 21.17 -5.38 -20.07
CA TRP A 176 20.01 -4.93 -20.83
C TRP A 176 20.43 -4.17 -22.09
N GLU A 177 21.36 -3.23 -21.99
CA GLU A 177 21.90 -2.51 -23.14
C GLU A 177 22.55 -3.43 -24.17
N LYS A 178 23.34 -4.43 -23.73
CA LYS A 178 23.93 -5.42 -24.61
C LYS A 178 22.88 -6.27 -25.33
N LEU A 179 21.82 -6.68 -24.62
CA LEU A 179 20.69 -7.40 -25.23
C LEU A 179 19.99 -6.57 -26.29
N LEU A 180 19.76 -5.28 -26.04
CA LEU A 180 19.14 -4.37 -26.99
C LEU A 180 20.01 -4.22 -28.25
N VAL A 181 21.33 -4.07 -28.09
CA VAL A 181 22.27 -3.96 -29.22
C VAL A 181 22.28 -5.23 -30.06
N LEU A 182 22.22 -6.42 -29.43
CA LEU A 182 22.24 -7.71 -30.11
C LEU A 182 20.93 -8.05 -30.82
N THR A 183 19.79 -7.60 -30.28
CA THR A 183 18.46 -8.00 -30.78
C THR A 183 17.82 -6.97 -31.70
N LEU A 184 18.17 -5.68 -31.58
CA LEU A 184 17.55 -4.60 -32.31
C LEU A 184 18.49 -3.98 -33.34
N LYS A 185 17.94 -3.63 -34.52
CA LYS A 185 18.65 -2.80 -35.49
C LYS A 185 18.94 -1.43 -34.88
N GLN A 186 20.05 -0.81 -35.24
CA GLN A 186 20.55 0.45 -34.68
C GLN A 186 19.49 1.59 -34.62
N LYS A 187 18.58 1.63 -35.62
CA LYS A 187 17.47 2.60 -35.64
C LYS A 187 16.46 2.40 -34.49
N HIS A 188 16.18 1.18 -34.09
CA HIS A 188 15.21 0.88 -33.02
C HIS A 188 15.86 0.93 -31.63
N HIS A 189 17.17 0.72 -31.54
CA HIS A 189 17.91 0.79 -30.28
C HIS A 189 17.73 2.16 -29.58
N GLY A 190 17.88 3.27 -30.31
CA GLY A 190 17.70 4.63 -29.76
C GLY A 190 16.30 4.84 -29.16
N ILE A 191 15.27 4.44 -29.91
CA ILE A 191 13.87 4.59 -29.49
C ILE A 191 13.58 3.77 -28.20
N VAL A 192 14.05 2.54 -28.16
CA VAL A 192 13.82 1.67 -26.97
C VAL A 192 14.59 2.18 -25.77
N SER A 193 15.85 2.60 -25.94
CA SER A 193 16.66 3.15 -24.84
C SER A 193 16.06 4.43 -24.28
N GLU A 194 15.59 5.34 -25.16
CA GLU A 194 14.89 6.55 -24.73
C GLU A 194 13.58 6.26 -24.00
N THR A 195 12.76 5.34 -24.52
CA THR A 195 11.53 4.89 -23.86
C THR A 195 11.80 4.29 -22.49
N MET A 196 12.85 3.46 -22.35
CA MET A 196 13.27 2.90 -21.06
C MET A 196 13.74 3.97 -20.07
N SER A 197 14.44 4.98 -20.53
CA SER A 197 14.83 6.14 -19.73
C SER A 197 13.62 6.92 -19.23
N GLN A 198 12.61 7.14 -20.09
CA GLN A 198 11.35 7.79 -19.72
C GLN A 198 10.58 6.97 -18.68
N ILE A 199 10.46 5.64 -18.87
CA ILE A 199 9.83 4.72 -17.92
C ILE A 199 10.53 4.78 -16.56
N ASN A 200 11.86 4.67 -16.54
CA ASN A 200 12.64 4.75 -15.30
C ASN A 200 12.46 6.10 -14.60
N SER A 201 12.38 7.20 -15.35
CA SER A 201 12.11 8.53 -14.82
C SER A 201 10.73 8.61 -14.16
N VAL A 202 9.68 8.12 -14.83
CA VAL A 202 8.30 8.08 -14.30
C VAL A 202 8.24 7.30 -13.01
N VAL A 203 8.77 6.07 -13.00
CA VAL A 203 8.75 5.20 -11.82
C VAL A 203 9.55 5.80 -10.66
N THR A 204 10.76 6.27 -10.93
CA THR A 204 11.65 6.84 -9.90
C THR A 204 11.07 8.12 -9.29
N THR A 205 10.53 9.01 -10.12
CA THR A 205 9.93 10.27 -9.64
C THR A 205 8.67 10.01 -8.84
N PHE A 206 7.80 9.09 -9.31
CA PHE A 206 6.63 8.70 -8.54
C PHE A 206 7.01 8.14 -7.17
N ILE A 207 7.92 7.17 -7.11
CA ILE A 207 8.31 6.53 -5.84
C ILE A 207 8.94 7.53 -4.88
N LYS A 208 9.87 8.37 -5.36
CA LYS A 208 10.47 9.42 -4.52
C LYS A 208 9.40 10.38 -4.01
N GLY A 209 8.50 10.82 -4.89
CA GLY A 209 7.42 11.71 -4.52
C GLY A 209 6.48 11.09 -3.50
N ALA A 210 6.02 9.86 -3.73
CA ALA A 210 5.13 9.14 -2.83
C ALA A 210 5.75 8.91 -1.44
N LEU A 211 7.06 8.61 -1.36
CA LEU A 211 7.76 8.46 -0.08
C LEU A 211 7.83 9.79 0.69
N VAL A 212 8.19 10.88 0.03
CA VAL A 212 8.24 12.21 0.67
C VAL A 212 6.86 12.65 1.12
N ASP A 213 5.86 12.46 0.27
CA ASP A 213 4.48 12.76 0.54
C ASP A 213 3.95 11.98 1.76
N SER A 214 4.19 10.69 1.80
CA SER A 214 3.83 9.81 2.92
C SER A 214 4.43 10.27 4.25
N ILE A 215 5.69 10.73 4.25
CA ILE A 215 6.33 11.26 5.45
C ILE A 215 5.64 12.54 5.93
N ILE A 216 5.31 13.43 4.99
CA ILE A 216 4.63 14.70 5.32
C ILE A 216 3.22 14.43 5.86
N VAL A 217 2.46 13.56 5.21
CA VAL A 217 1.11 13.18 5.65
C VAL A 217 1.16 12.47 7.00
N ALA A 218 2.13 11.56 7.22
CA ALA A 218 2.36 10.94 8.53
C ALA A 218 2.60 11.97 9.63
N PHE A 219 3.47 12.94 9.35
CA PHE A 219 3.80 14.00 10.31
C PHE A 219 2.58 14.89 10.61
N LEU A 220 1.88 15.38 9.57
CA LEU A 220 0.72 16.25 9.74
C LEU A 220 -0.42 15.53 10.45
N SER A 221 -0.70 14.27 10.10
CA SER A 221 -1.74 13.47 10.74
C SER A 221 -1.38 13.17 12.20
N SER A 222 -0.14 12.81 12.49
CA SER A 222 0.33 12.60 13.88
C SER A 222 0.21 13.87 14.71
N LEU A 223 0.60 15.01 14.14
CA LEU A 223 0.51 16.31 14.82
C LEU A 223 -0.95 16.68 15.12
N LEU A 224 -1.84 16.57 14.12
CA LEU A 224 -3.27 16.87 14.29
C LEU A 224 -3.89 15.97 15.37
N LEU A 225 -3.67 14.65 15.28
CA LEU A 225 -4.23 13.70 16.24
C LEU A 225 -3.69 13.95 17.66
N THR A 226 -2.43 14.36 17.78
CA THR A 226 -1.85 14.75 19.08
C THR A 226 -2.49 16.01 19.62
N LEU A 227 -2.72 17.02 18.80
CA LEU A 227 -3.43 18.25 19.19
C LEU A 227 -4.89 17.99 19.60
N LEU A 228 -5.53 17.01 18.99
CA LEU A 228 -6.88 16.56 19.36
C LEU A 228 -6.87 15.58 20.54
N HIS A 229 -5.70 15.34 21.19
CA HIS A 229 -5.53 14.44 22.34
C HIS A 229 -6.01 13.00 22.08
N VAL A 230 -5.89 12.52 20.84
CA VAL A 230 -6.24 11.14 20.48
C VAL A 230 -5.15 10.20 20.99
N LYS A 231 -5.52 9.12 21.66
CA LYS A 231 -4.58 8.07 22.05
C LYS A 231 -3.89 7.49 20.81
N PHE A 232 -2.62 7.14 20.96
CA PHE A 232 -1.81 6.54 19.89
C PHE A 232 -1.67 7.41 18.62
N SER A 233 -1.85 8.72 18.73
CA SER A 233 -1.84 9.70 17.63
C SER A 233 -0.66 9.51 16.65
N VAL A 234 0.56 9.32 17.18
CA VAL A 234 1.77 9.14 16.37
C VAL A 234 1.72 7.84 15.56
N ILE A 235 1.29 6.75 16.19
CA ILE A 235 1.21 5.42 15.52
C ILE A 235 0.16 5.47 14.41
N ILE A 236 -1.02 6.02 14.70
CA ILE A 236 -2.11 6.17 13.73
C ILE A 236 -1.67 7.06 12.56
N GLY A 237 -1.02 8.18 12.86
CA GLY A 237 -0.53 9.09 11.83
C GLY A 237 0.55 8.47 10.94
N ILE A 238 1.47 7.69 11.50
CA ILE A 238 2.49 6.95 10.73
C ILE A 238 1.83 5.89 9.84
N ILE A 239 0.90 5.11 10.38
CA ILE A 239 0.16 4.10 9.60
C ILE A 239 -0.60 4.77 8.46
N GLY A 240 -1.33 5.86 8.73
CA GLY A 240 -2.05 6.63 7.71
C GLY A 240 -1.12 7.17 6.62
N GLY A 241 0.04 7.70 7.00
CA GLY A 241 1.04 8.19 6.05
C GLY A 241 1.64 7.08 5.19
N ILE A 242 1.95 5.91 5.76
CA ILE A 242 2.45 4.77 4.96
C ILE A 242 1.39 4.28 3.98
N LEU A 243 0.15 4.18 4.42
CA LEU A 243 -0.94 3.79 3.54
C LEU A 243 -1.21 4.83 2.45
N ASN A 244 -0.82 6.10 2.66
CA ASN A 244 -0.93 7.19 1.68
C ASN A 244 -0.08 6.97 0.42
N ILE A 245 0.90 6.06 0.44
CA ILE A 245 1.61 5.64 -0.79
C ILE A 245 0.62 5.13 -1.86
N ILE A 246 -0.52 4.57 -1.43
CA ILE A 246 -1.58 4.11 -2.33
C ILE A 246 -2.63 5.22 -2.47
N PRO A 247 -2.73 5.87 -3.65
CA PRO A 247 -3.69 6.95 -3.86
C PRO A 247 -5.13 6.53 -3.52
N TYR A 248 -5.88 7.41 -2.87
CA TYR A 248 -7.27 7.22 -2.41
C TYR A 248 -7.47 6.21 -1.28
N PHE A 249 -6.67 5.15 -1.21
CA PHE A 249 -6.79 4.11 -0.17
C PHE A 249 -6.16 4.55 1.15
N GLY A 250 -4.97 5.15 1.09
CA GLY A 250 -4.25 5.58 2.28
C GLY A 250 -5.07 6.43 3.23
N PRO A 251 -5.67 7.53 2.76
CA PRO A 251 -6.47 8.39 3.60
C PRO A 251 -7.64 7.68 4.27
N PHE A 252 -8.36 6.87 3.50
CA PHE A 252 -9.52 6.14 4.02
C PHE A 252 -9.13 5.16 5.13
N PHE A 253 -8.13 4.33 4.90
CA PHE A 253 -7.67 3.36 5.88
C PHE A 253 -6.94 4.00 7.08
N GLY A 254 -6.37 5.18 6.93
CA GLY A 254 -5.82 5.95 8.04
C GLY A 254 -6.90 6.62 8.91
N MET A 255 -7.99 7.10 8.30
CA MET A 255 -9.10 7.74 9.01
C MET A 255 -9.92 6.76 9.85
N VAL A 256 -10.13 5.54 9.38
CA VAL A 256 -10.96 4.53 10.07
C VAL A 256 -10.45 4.23 11.48
N PRO A 257 -9.21 3.79 11.70
CA PRO A 257 -8.72 3.54 13.06
C PRO A 257 -8.67 4.81 13.91
N ALA A 258 -8.32 5.96 13.31
CA ALA A 258 -8.32 7.24 14.02
C ALA A 258 -9.71 7.60 14.56
N PHE A 259 -10.75 7.42 13.75
CA PHE A 259 -12.13 7.64 14.15
C PHE A 259 -12.51 6.75 15.32
N PHE A 260 -12.31 5.44 15.22
CA PHE A 260 -12.73 4.54 16.27
C PHE A 260 -12.01 4.80 17.60
N VAL A 261 -10.71 5.04 17.58
CA VAL A 261 -9.96 5.37 18.79
C VAL A 261 -10.50 6.66 19.42
N ALA A 262 -10.72 7.70 18.64
CA ALA A 262 -11.25 8.97 19.12
C ALA A 262 -12.70 8.86 19.60
N PHE A 263 -13.52 8.08 18.91
CA PHE A 263 -14.92 7.84 19.26
C PHE A 263 -15.06 7.12 20.60
N PHE A 264 -14.30 6.03 20.82
CA PHE A 264 -14.39 5.26 22.05
C PHE A 264 -13.74 5.96 23.25
N ASP A 265 -12.69 6.77 23.01
CA ASP A 265 -11.97 7.43 24.08
C ASP A 265 -12.59 8.79 24.48
N GLY A 266 -13.05 9.56 23.51
CA GLY A 266 -13.55 10.93 23.71
C GLY A 266 -14.98 11.19 23.23
N GLY A 267 -15.67 10.13 22.78
CA GLY A 267 -17.06 10.18 22.34
C GLY A 267 -17.28 10.65 20.89
N PRO A 268 -18.56 10.70 20.45
CA PRO A 268 -18.92 10.97 19.05
C PRO A 268 -18.39 12.30 18.51
N ALA A 269 -18.37 13.33 19.35
CA ALA A 269 -17.89 14.67 18.96
C ALA A 269 -16.39 14.65 18.63
N GLN A 270 -15.57 13.94 19.40
CA GLN A 270 -14.14 13.81 19.14
C GLN A 270 -13.88 12.96 17.90
N GLY A 271 -14.62 11.85 17.71
CA GLY A 271 -14.56 11.06 16.48
C GLY A 271 -14.86 11.91 15.24
N LEU A 272 -15.90 12.73 15.28
CA LEU A 272 -16.26 13.62 14.18
C LEU A 272 -15.17 14.67 13.89
N LEU A 273 -14.62 15.30 14.94
CA LEU A 273 -13.52 16.26 14.81
C LEU A 273 -12.29 15.64 14.17
N VAL A 274 -11.95 14.40 14.50
CA VAL A 274 -10.84 13.66 13.92
C VAL A 274 -11.05 13.40 12.42
N ILE A 275 -12.25 12.96 12.02
CA ILE A 275 -12.56 12.76 10.59
C ILE A 275 -12.44 14.09 9.83
N ILE A 276 -13.05 15.14 10.33
CA ILE A 276 -13.01 16.47 9.68
C ILE A 276 -11.55 16.94 9.58
N GLY A 277 -10.78 16.83 10.64
CA GLY A 277 -9.37 17.25 10.65
C GLY A 277 -8.50 16.46 9.68
N LEU A 278 -8.60 15.13 9.67
CA LEU A 278 -7.88 14.29 8.73
C LEU A 278 -8.34 14.52 7.28
N PHE A 279 -9.63 14.75 7.06
CA PHE A 279 -10.16 15.12 5.75
C PHE A 279 -9.58 16.46 5.26
N LEU A 280 -9.43 17.46 6.14
CA LEU A 280 -8.77 18.72 5.79
C LEU A 280 -7.30 18.52 5.43
N ILE A 281 -6.56 17.69 6.19
CA ILE A 281 -5.17 17.30 5.80
C ILE A 281 -5.19 16.67 4.42
N GLN A 282 -6.13 15.76 4.14
CA GLN A 282 -6.22 15.11 2.84
C GLN A 282 -6.53 16.10 1.71
N GLN A 283 -7.35 17.12 1.95
CA GLN A 283 -7.60 18.19 0.97
C GLN A 283 -6.34 19.03 0.73
N LEU A 284 -5.58 19.35 1.79
CA LEU A 284 -4.29 20.03 1.68
C LEU A 284 -3.28 19.19 0.89
N ASP A 285 -3.24 17.89 1.18
CA ASP A 285 -2.38 16.96 0.48
C ASP A 285 -2.72 16.92 -1.02
N SER A 286 -3.93 16.56 -1.36
CA SER A 286 -4.36 16.37 -2.76
C SER A 286 -4.25 17.63 -3.62
N ASN A 287 -4.46 18.82 -3.03
CA ASN A 287 -4.49 20.07 -3.79
C ASN A 287 -3.19 20.87 -3.74
N LEU A 288 -2.36 20.71 -2.70
CA LEU A 288 -1.16 21.54 -2.50
C LEU A 288 0.13 20.71 -2.39
N ILE A 289 0.14 19.66 -1.56
CA ILE A 289 1.36 18.93 -1.22
C ILE A 289 1.73 17.98 -2.37
N TYR A 290 0.84 17.07 -2.70
CA TYR A 290 1.04 16.05 -3.72
C TYR A 290 1.44 16.64 -5.10
N PRO A 291 0.75 17.67 -5.65
CA PRO A 291 1.15 18.27 -6.93
C PRO A 291 2.54 18.93 -6.90
N LYS A 292 2.96 19.46 -5.75
CA LYS A 292 4.29 20.09 -5.61
C LYS A 292 5.42 19.06 -5.50
N ILE A 293 5.15 17.90 -4.91
CA ILE A 293 6.15 16.86 -4.65
C ILE A 293 6.27 15.91 -5.82
N VAL A 294 5.15 15.35 -6.26
CA VAL A 294 5.11 14.39 -7.38
C VAL A 294 5.13 15.13 -8.72
N GLY A 295 4.67 16.37 -8.74
CA GLY A 295 4.63 17.23 -9.92
C GLY A 295 3.64 16.73 -10.97
N ALA A 296 3.67 17.40 -12.13
CA ALA A 296 2.94 16.98 -13.32
C ALA A 296 3.59 15.77 -14.04
N THR A 297 4.45 15.03 -13.34
CA THR A 297 5.33 14.00 -13.94
C THR A 297 4.57 12.86 -14.60
N THR A 298 3.34 12.59 -14.17
CA THR A 298 2.53 11.59 -14.84
C THR A 298 1.53 12.19 -15.84
N GLY A 299 1.17 13.48 -15.69
CA GLY A 299 0.16 14.13 -16.54
C GLY A 299 -1.18 13.37 -16.63
N LEU A 300 -1.36 12.37 -15.73
CA LEU A 300 -2.52 11.51 -15.73
C LEU A 300 -3.72 12.23 -15.11
N HIS A 301 -4.84 12.18 -15.81
CA HIS A 301 -6.10 12.62 -15.22
C HIS A 301 -6.49 11.73 -14.03
N PRO A 302 -6.99 12.28 -12.90
CA PRO A 302 -7.33 11.52 -11.69
C PRO A 302 -8.23 10.31 -11.94
N PHE A 303 -9.11 10.38 -12.91
CA PHE A 303 -9.98 9.28 -13.31
C PHE A 303 -9.18 8.05 -13.78
N PHE A 304 -8.12 8.24 -14.57
CA PHE A 304 -7.27 7.12 -15.01
C PHE A 304 -6.46 6.52 -13.86
N VAL A 305 -6.06 7.33 -12.88
CA VAL A 305 -5.42 6.85 -11.66
C VAL A 305 -6.39 5.95 -10.87
N LEU A 306 -7.65 6.39 -10.70
CA LEU A 306 -8.67 5.59 -10.01
C LEU A 306 -8.91 4.26 -10.71
N ILE A 307 -9.07 4.26 -12.03
CA ILE A 307 -9.23 3.03 -12.83
C ILE A 307 -8.01 2.12 -12.66
N ALA A 308 -6.81 2.67 -12.79
CA ALA A 308 -5.57 1.91 -12.66
C ALA A 308 -5.46 1.26 -11.27
N VAL A 309 -5.75 2.00 -10.19
CA VAL A 309 -5.75 1.48 -8.81
C VAL A 309 -6.80 0.38 -8.64
N SER A 310 -8.02 0.57 -9.17
CA SER A 310 -9.10 -0.41 -9.07
C SER A 310 -8.76 -1.70 -9.80
N ILE A 311 -8.31 -1.61 -11.05
CA ILE A 311 -7.95 -2.78 -11.87
C ILE A 311 -6.73 -3.49 -11.27
N SER A 312 -5.66 -2.75 -10.99
CA SER A 312 -4.43 -3.34 -10.45
C SER A 312 -4.67 -3.96 -9.07
N GLY A 313 -5.54 -3.32 -8.26
CA GLY A 313 -5.94 -3.84 -6.96
C GLY A 313 -6.70 -5.16 -7.05
N TYR A 314 -7.61 -5.27 -8.01
CA TYR A 314 -8.37 -6.50 -8.25
C TYR A 314 -7.47 -7.68 -8.65
N PHE A 315 -6.50 -7.45 -9.57
CA PHE A 315 -5.66 -8.54 -10.08
C PHE A 315 -4.45 -8.86 -9.20
N PHE A 316 -3.85 -7.85 -8.55
CA PHE A 316 -2.56 -7.98 -7.87
C PHE A 316 -2.60 -7.51 -6.40
N GLY A 317 -3.80 -7.20 -5.86
CA GLY A 317 -3.97 -6.75 -4.47
C GLY A 317 -3.22 -5.46 -4.16
N ILE A 318 -2.72 -5.34 -2.93
CA ILE A 318 -2.03 -4.14 -2.43
C ILE A 318 -0.80 -3.78 -3.28
N LEU A 319 -0.02 -4.76 -3.74
CA LEU A 319 1.14 -4.53 -4.61
C LEU A 319 0.72 -3.95 -5.96
N GLY A 320 -0.43 -4.40 -6.51
CA GLY A 320 -1.00 -3.83 -7.72
C GLY A 320 -1.43 -2.38 -7.53
N MET A 321 -2.09 -2.06 -6.43
CA MET A 321 -2.50 -0.69 -6.11
C MET A 321 -1.29 0.25 -6.00
N LEU A 322 -0.22 -0.20 -5.35
CA LEU A 322 1.02 0.56 -5.21
C LEU A 322 1.66 0.90 -6.56
N LEU A 323 1.63 -0.05 -7.51
CA LEU A 323 2.21 0.12 -8.84
C LEU A 323 1.24 0.71 -9.87
N ALA A 324 -0.01 0.96 -9.50
CA ALA A 324 -1.04 1.40 -10.43
C ALA A 324 -0.69 2.70 -11.15
N VAL A 325 -0.19 3.70 -10.42
CA VAL A 325 0.19 5.00 -11.00
C VAL A 325 1.42 4.89 -11.90
N PRO A 326 2.53 4.24 -11.48
CA PRO A 326 3.63 3.96 -12.39
C PRO A 326 3.20 3.19 -13.65
N ALA A 327 2.38 2.15 -13.51
CA ALA A 327 1.89 1.37 -14.64
C ALA A 327 1.08 2.21 -15.63
N ALA A 328 0.17 3.04 -15.12
CA ALA A 328 -0.59 3.98 -15.97
C ALA A 328 0.32 5.01 -16.64
N GLY A 329 1.33 5.53 -15.94
CA GLY A 329 2.33 6.43 -16.51
C GLY A 329 3.17 5.77 -17.61
N ILE A 330 3.54 4.50 -17.44
CA ILE A 330 4.23 3.71 -18.47
C ILE A 330 3.34 3.56 -19.72
N ILE A 331 2.06 3.23 -19.52
CA ILE A 331 1.10 3.12 -20.64
C ILE A 331 1.00 4.46 -21.37
N GLN A 332 0.94 5.57 -20.64
CA GLN A 332 0.92 6.91 -21.25
C GLN A 332 2.16 7.20 -22.08
N VAL A 333 3.36 6.84 -21.60
CA VAL A 333 4.62 6.97 -22.36
C VAL A 333 4.53 6.20 -23.67
N PHE A 334 4.07 4.95 -23.64
CA PHE A 334 3.91 4.16 -24.86
C PHE A 334 2.89 4.77 -25.84
N LEU A 335 1.75 5.22 -25.35
CA LEU A 335 0.71 5.83 -26.18
C LEU A 335 1.19 7.14 -26.82
N SER A 336 1.90 7.98 -26.06
CA SER A 336 2.45 9.24 -26.57
C SER A 336 3.52 8.98 -27.66
N ASN A 337 4.47 8.08 -27.39
CA ASN A 337 5.52 7.73 -28.36
C ASN A 337 4.92 7.11 -29.64
N TRP A 338 3.88 6.29 -29.51
CA TRP A 338 3.17 5.73 -30.66
C TRP A 338 2.42 6.79 -31.47
N ALA A 339 1.78 7.75 -30.80
CA ALA A 339 1.09 8.85 -31.49
C ALA A 339 2.06 9.76 -32.27
N TYR A 340 3.21 10.09 -31.66
CA TYR A 340 4.25 10.89 -32.33
C TYR A 340 4.91 10.15 -33.50
N SER A 341 5.01 8.83 -33.47
CA SER A 341 5.59 8.03 -34.58
C SER A 341 4.71 7.98 -35.83
N ARG A 342 3.46 8.42 -35.74
CA ARG A 342 2.50 8.45 -36.86
C ARG A 342 2.30 9.84 -37.49
N GLN A 343 2.86 10.86 -36.86
CA GLN A 343 2.94 12.21 -37.46
C GLN A 343 4.26 12.41 -38.22
#